data_d0c5d318158e544e79c023e45a1c90bb
#
_entry.id   d0c5d318158e544e79c023e45a1c90bb
#
_cell.length_a   1.000
_cell.length_b   1.000
_cell.length_c   1.000
_cell.angle_alpha   90.00
_cell.angle_beta   90.00
_cell.angle_gamma   90.00
#
_symmetry.space_group_name_H-M   'P 1'
#
loop_
_entity.id
_entity.type
_entity.pdbx_description
1 polymer ?
#
loop_
_entity_poly.entity_id
_entity_poly.type
_entity_poly.pdbx_seq_one_letter_code
_entity_poly.pdbx_strand_id
1 'polypeptide(L)'
;VVTSTTHKTLRGPRGGLILSKDAELGRKIDKAVFPRRQGGPLENTILAKAVCFGEDLKPEFKEYTHQILKNAKALASSLKREGFSLITGGTDNHLILVDVRGTCHLTGLKAQRLLEEVNITTNKNAIPGDKEKPAYASGLRLGTPARTTRGYKEDDFDKVGHLIGLILKNPDSV
;
A
#
# COMPACT_ATOMS: atom_id res chain seq x y z
N VAL A 1 4.65 -6.58 21.54
CA VAL A 1 4.95 -7.38 20.35
C VAL A 1 4.59 -6.59 19.13
N VAL A 2 5.48 -6.60 18.12
CA VAL A 2 5.22 -6.03 16.79
C VAL A 2 5.40 -7.14 15.76
N THR A 3 4.47 -7.23 14.83
CA THR A 3 4.57 -8.15 13.69
C THR A 3 4.58 -7.36 12.39
N SER A 4 5.37 -7.80 11.43
CA SER A 4 5.44 -7.18 10.11
C SER A 4 5.77 -8.20 9.03
N THR A 5 5.58 -7.80 7.78
CA THR A 5 6.09 -8.52 6.62
C THR A 5 7.35 -7.84 6.10
N THR A 6 8.27 -8.61 5.56
CA THR A 6 9.53 -8.09 5.01
C THR A 6 9.44 -7.72 3.53
N HIS A 7 8.45 -8.21 2.80
CA HIS A 7 8.30 -8.10 1.35
C HIS A 7 7.41 -6.96 0.85
N LYS A 8 7.08 -5.98 1.71
CA LYS A 8 6.28 -4.81 1.33
C LYS A 8 7.14 -3.55 1.40
N THR A 9 6.82 -2.61 2.26
CA THR A 9 7.52 -1.31 2.35
C THR A 9 9.01 -1.44 2.73
N LEU A 10 9.39 -2.50 3.46
CA LEU A 10 10.80 -2.81 3.73
C LEU A 10 11.58 -3.28 2.50
N ARG A 11 10.91 -3.63 1.39
CA ARG A 11 11.52 -4.07 0.12
C ARG A 11 12.39 -5.34 0.21
N GLY A 12 12.15 -6.18 1.21
CA GLY A 12 12.89 -7.41 1.45
C GLY A 12 12.26 -8.66 0.80
N PRO A 13 12.78 -9.84 1.12
CA PRO A 13 12.25 -11.11 0.64
C PRO A 13 10.89 -11.42 1.26
N ARG A 14 10.15 -12.34 0.65
CA ARG A 14 8.91 -12.85 1.23
C ARG A 14 9.17 -13.47 2.59
N GLY A 15 8.42 -13.02 3.58
CA GLY A 15 8.52 -13.51 4.95
C GLY A 15 7.88 -12.57 5.93
N GLY A 16 7.96 -12.92 7.20
CA GLY A 16 7.50 -12.14 8.32
C GLY A 16 8.61 -11.94 9.35
N LEU A 17 8.34 -11.06 10.28
CA LEU A 17 9.13 -10.86 11.49
C LEU A 17 8.21 -10.60 12.67
N ILE A 18 8.68 -11.02 13.84
CA ILE A 18 8.02 -10.77 15.13
C ILE A 18 9.06 -10.17 16.05
N LEU A 19 8.78 -9.03 16.65
CA LEU A 19 9.68 -8.33 17.55
C LEU A 19 9.05 -8.22 18.93
N SER A 20 9.83 -8.50 19.97
CA SER A 20 9.44 -8.32 21.36
C SER A 20 10.57 -7.68 22.15
N LYS A 21 10.23 -6.73 23.05
CA LYS A 21 11.19 -6.22 24.04
C LYS A 21 11.31 -7.12 25.26
N ASP A 22 10.31 -7.96 25.50
CA ASP A 22 10.26 -8.91 26.60
C ASP A 22 10.95 -10.21 26.18
N ALA A 23 12.06 -10.54 26.84
CA ALA A 23 12.87 -11.71 26.52
C ALA A 23 12.15 -13.04 26.88
N GLU A 24 11.29 -13.06 27.91
CA GLU A 24 10.53 -14.26 28.25
C GLU A 24 9.46 -14.54 27.21
N LEU A 25 8.73 -13.49 26.81
CA LEU A 25 7.75 -13.58 25.72
C LEU A 25 8.43 -13.93 24.41
N GLY A 26 9.62 -13.38 24.12
CA GLY A 26 10.42 -13.73 22.93
C GLY A 26 10.71 -15.24 22.88
N ARG A 27 11.19 -15.84 23.99
CA ARG A 27 11.40 -17.29 24.07
C ARG A 27 10.14 -18.12 23.84
N LYS A 28 8.99 -17.65 24.33
CA LYS A 28 7.69 -18.31 24.09
C LYS A 28 7.29 -18.24 22.61
N ILE A 29 7.54 -17.09 21.96
CA ILE A 29 7.28 -16.90 20.54
C ILE A 29 8.19 -17.81 19.71
N ASP A 30 9.49 -17.86 19.99
CA ASP A 30 10.44 -18.73 19.29
C ASP A 30 10.02 -20.19 19.33
N LYS A 31 9.64 -20.68 20.50
CA LYS A 31 9.10 -22.05 20.66
C LYS A 31 7.77 -22.26 19.93
N ALA A 32 6.95 -21.24 19.83
CA ALA A 32 5.69 -21.33 19.09
C ALA A 32 5.93 -21.35 17.58
N VAL A 33 6.94 -20.63 17.10
CA VAL A 33 7.33 -20.65 15.68
C VAL A 33 8.01 -21.98 15.36
N PHE A 34 9.09 -22.30 16.03
CA PHE A 34 9.84 -23.55 15.83
C PHE A 34 10.06 -24.27 17.16
N PRO A 35 9.74 -25.58 17.27
CA PRO A 35 9.27 -26.47 16.21
C PRO A 35 7.73 -26.61 16.08
N ARG A 36 6.93 -25.76 16.79
CA ARG A 36 5.48 -26.03 16.89
C ARG A 36 4.70 -25.73 15.62
N ARG A 37 5.03 -24.67 14.89
CA ARG A 37 4.27 -24.18 13.71
C ARG A 37 5.05 -24.30 12.42
N GLN A 38 6.37 -24.20 12.48
CA GLN A 38 7.25 -24.25 11.32
C GLN A 38 8.36 -25.29 11.53
N GLY A 39 8.99 -25.72 10.44
CA GLY A 39 10.14 -26.62 10.41
C GLY A 39 11.45 -25.86 10.17
N GLY A 40 12.39 -26.51 9.50
CA GLY A 40 13.69 -25.92 9.18
C GLY A 40 13.56 -24.62 8.41
N PRO A 41 14.32 -23.59 8.79
CA PRO A 41 14.22 -22.28 8.17
C PRO A 41 14.79 -22.26 6.76
N LEU A 42 14.27 -21.36 5.92
CA LEU A 42 14.83 -21.08 4.59
C LEU A 42 15.99 -20.09 4.78
N GLU A 43 17.21 -20.60 4.86
CA GLU A 43 18.40 -19.82 5.17
C GLU A 43 18.72 -18.74 4.14
N ASN A 44 18.44 -19.00 2.84
CA ASN A 44 18.54 -18.00 1.80
C ASN A 44 17.61 -16.80 2.06
N THR A 45 16.40 -17.05 2.60
CA THR A 45 15.47 -15.98 2.97
C THR A 45 15.95 -15.21 4.19
N ILE A 46 16.55 -15.89 5.17
CA ILE A 46 17.14 -15.23 6.35
C ILE A 46 18.29 -14.32 5.93
N LEU A 47 19.19 -14.80 5.07
CA LEU A 47 20.28 -13.99 4.53
C LEU A 47 19.76 -12.77 3.76
N ALA A 48 18.76 -12.98 2.90
CA ALA A 48 18.13 -11.88 2.17
C ALA A 48 17.46 -10.84 3.10
N LYS A 49 16.88 -11.26 4.23
CA LYS A 49 16.38 -10.33 5.27
C LYS A 49 17.51 -9.53 5.91
N ALA A 50 18.66 -10.17 6.19
CA ALA A 50 19.81 -9.47 6.76
C ALA A 50 20.33 -8.37 5.82
N VAL A 51 20.41 -8.66 4.52
CA VAL A 51 20.77 -7.65 3.50
C VAL A 51 19.73 -6.51 3.48
N CYS A 52 18.45 -6.85 3.43
CA CYS A 52 17.35 -5.87 3.46
C CYS A 52 17.47 -4.95 4.68
N PHE A 53 17.62 -5.49 5.87
CA PHE A 53 17.73 -4.69 7.08
C PHE A 53 19.01 -3.83 7.11
N GLY A 54 20.12 -4.34 6.55
CA GLY A 54 21.33 -3.56 6.36
C GLY A 54 21.13 -2.36 5.41
N GLU A 55 20.31 -2.52 4.39
CA GLU A 55 19.91 -1.41 3.50
C GLU A 55 18.95 -0.44 4.19
N ASP A 56 17.98 -0.95 4.94
CA ASP A 56 16.98 -0.14 5.67
C ASP A 56 17.60 0.75 6.76
N LEU A 57 18.77 0.39 7.28
CA LEU A 57 19.53 1.20 8.24
C LEU A 57 20.27 2.38 7.62
N LYS A 58 20.38 2.44 6.30
CA LYS A 58 21.08 3.53 5.60
C LYS A 58 20.23 4.80 5.53
N PRO A 59 20.86 5.99 5.45
CA PRO A 59 20.16 7.27 5.32
C PRO A 59 19.20 7.31 4.12
N GLU A 60 19.57 6.70 3.00
CA GLU A 60 18.79 6.67 1.76
C GLU A 60 17.43 6.01 1.95
N PHE A 61 17.31 5.02 2.84
CA PHE A 61 16.02 4.41 3.15
C PHE A 61 15.12 5.38 3.92
N LYS A 62 15.69 6.18 4.81
CA LYS A 62 14.94 7.23 5.51
C LYS A 62 14.44 8.31 4.54
N GLU A 63 15.26 8.72 3.59
CA GLU A 63 14.86 9.65 2.52
C GLU A 63 13.72 9.07 1.68
N TYR A 64 13.86 7.80 1.27
CA TYR A 64 12.83 7.06 0.54
C TYR A 64 11.50 7.03 1.29
N THR A 65 11.50 6.71 2.58
CA THR A 65 10.26 6.64 3.37
C THR A 65 9.60 8.01 3.52
N HIS A 66 10.37 9.08 3.68
CA HIS A 66 9.85 10.46 3.68
C HIS A 66 9.26 10.83 2.31
N GLN A 67 9.91 10.43 1.22
CA GLN A 67 9.39 10.68 -0.13
C GLN A 67 8.08 9.96 -0.38
N ILE A 68 7.90 8.74 0.13
CA ILE A 68 6.63 8.01 0.07
C ILE A 68 5.49 8.83 0.66
N LEU A 69 5.71 9.44 1.83
CA LEU A 69 4.69 10.24 2.52
C LEU A 69 4.37 11.54 1.76
N LYS A 70 5.38 12.21 1.21
CA LYS A 70 5.19 13.39 0.36
C LYS A 70 4.36 13.04 -0.88
N ASN A 71 4.73 11.98 -1.54
CA ASN A 71 4.03 11.47 -2.73
C ASN A 71 2.57 11.08 -2.42
N ALA A 72 2.33 10.45 -1.27
CA ALA A 72 0.97 10.12 -0.84
C ALA A 72 0.11 11.37 -0.60
N LYS A 73 0.67 12.39 0.02
CA LYS A 73 -0.02 13.68 0.21
C LYS A 73 -0.30 14.39 -1.12
N ALA A 74 0.65 14.37 -2.06
CA ALA A 74 0.47 14.94 -3.39
C ALA A 74 -0.66 14.24 -4.16
N LEU A 75 -0.65 12.89 -4.19
CA LEU A 75 -1.72 12.10 -4.81
C LEU A 75 -3.08 12.36 -4.16
N ALA A 76 -3.14 12.38 -2.83
CA ALA A 76 -4.37 12.67 -2.10
C ALA A 76 -4.92 14.07 -2.42
N SER A 77 -4.05 15.07 -2.50
CA SER A 77 -4.43 16.44 -2.85
C SER A 77 -4.93 16.53 -4.29
N SER A 78 -4.27 15.84 -5.23
CA SER A 78 -4.68 15.78 -6.63
C SER A 78 -6.07 15.15 -6.78
N LEU A 79 -6.29 14.00 -6.16
CA LEU A 79 -7.59 13.32 -6.18
C LEU A 79 -8.71 14.18 -5.58
N LYS A 80 -8.43 14.95 -4.52
CA LYS A 80 -9.41 15.92 -3.98
C LYS A 80 -9.74 17.04 -4.96
N ARG A 81 -8.73 17.59 -5.67
CA ARG A 81 -8.98 18.60 -6.72
C ARG A 81 -9.83 18.02 -7.85
N GLU A 82 -9.66 16.74 -8.14
CA GLU A 82 -10.53 16.01 -9.06
C GLU A 82 -11.92 15.67 -8.47
N GLY A 83 -12.22 16.10 -7.27
CA GLY A 83 -13.54 15.95 -6.64
C GLY A 83 -13.77 14.58 -5.98
N PHE A 84 -12.73 13.76 -5.81
CA PHE A 84 -12.88 12.48 -5.11
C PHE A 84 -13.01 12.65 -3.60
N SER A 85 -13.92 11.88 -3.01
CA SER A 85 -14.02 11.73 -1.57
C SER A 85 -12.97 10.71 -1.10
N LEU A 86 -12.09 11.16 -0.22
CA LEU A 86 -11.10 10.29 0.44
C LEU A 86 -11.61 9.91 1.81
N ILE A 87 -11.55 8.63 2.14
CA ILE A 87 -11.85 8.15 3.48
C ILE A 87 -10.85 8.80 4.46
N THR A 88 -11.33 9.28 5.59
CA THR A 88 -10.59 10.09 6.57
C THR A 88 -10.10 11.47 6.05
N GLY A 89 -10.56 11.90 4.89
CA GLY A 89 -10.21 13.20 4.31
C GLY A 89 -8.78 13.34 3.79
N GLY A 90 -7.99 12.26 3.76
CA GLY A 90 -6.60 12.28 3.29
C GLY A 90 -5.80 11.07 3.74
N THR A 91 -4.49 11.27 3.97
CA THR A 91 -3.61 10.19 4.45
C THR A 91 -2.44 10.72 5.26
N ASP A 92 -2.05 9.97 6.29
CA ASP A 92 -0.82 10.15 7.07
C ASP A 92 0.21 9.04 6.82
N ASN A 93 -0.09 8.11 5.92
CA ASN A 93 0.78 7.00 5.56
C ASN A 93 0.93 6.87 4.04
N HIS A 94 1.31 5.70 3.56
CA HIS A 94 1.56 5.41 2.15
C HIS A 94 0.32 4.98 1.35
N LEU A 95 -0.84 4.85 2.00
CA LEU A 95 -2.09 4.37 1.40
C LEU A 95 -3.15 5.47 1.37
N ILE A 96 -3.96 5.45 0.32
CA ILE A 96 -5.13 6.30 0.15
C ILE A 96 -6.31 5.40 -0.16
N LEU A 97 -7.42 5.60 0.54
CA LEU A 97 -8.67 4.92 0.28
C LEU A 97 -9.67 5.94 -0.28
N VAL A 98 -10.12 5.69 -1.50
CA VAL A 98 -10.99 6.57 -2.28
C VAL A 98 -12.38 5.97 -2.35
N ASP A 99 -13.42 6.75 -2.05
CA ASP A 99 -14.81 6.38 -2.31
C ASP A 99 -15.15 6.69 -3.78
N VAL A 100 -15.14 5.67 -4.63
CA VAL A 100 -15.51 5.81 -6.05
C VAL A 100 -17.00 5.62 -6.27
N ARG A 101 -17.71 4.95 -5.36
CA ARG A 101 -19.15 4.79 -5.44
C ARG A 101 -19.86 6.11 -5.21
N GLY A 102 -19.49 6.83 -4.16
CA GLY A 102 -20.06 8.14 -3.84
C GLY A 102 -19.68 9.22 -4.86
N THR A 103 -18.48 9.13 -5.45
CA THR A 103 -17.97 10.18 -6.36
C THR A 103 -18.34 9.95 -7.82
N CYS A 104 -18.16 8.74 -8.34
CA CYS A 104 -18.30 8.42 -9.78
C CYS A 104 -19.45 7.44 -10.07
N HIS A 105 -20.20 7.02 -9.07
CA HIS A 105 -21.26 6.00 -9.18
C HIS A 105 -20.76 4.64 -9.70
N LEU A 106 -19.44 4.38 -9.65
CA LEU A 106 -18.82 3.14 -10.04
C LEU A 106 -18.64 2.22 -8.82
N THR A 107 -18.72 0.91 -9.04
CA THR A 107 -18.20 -0.02 -8.04
C THR A 107 -16.67 0.00 -8.06
N GLY A 108 -16.04 -0.33 -6.93
CA GLY A 108 -14.58 -0.44 -6.85
C GLY A 108 -14.01 -1.42 -7.88
N LEU A 109 -14.73 -2.52 -8.15
CA LEU A 109 -14.35 -3.49 -9.18
C LEU A 109 -14.35 -2.88 -10.59
N LYS A 110 -15.39 -2.11 -10.96
CA LYS A 110 -15.44 -1.46 -12.28
C LYS A 110 -14.33 -0.42 -12.41
N ALA A 111 -14.14 0.40 -11.38
CA ALA A 111 -13.09 1.42 -11.34
C ALA A 111 -11.69 0.79 -11.44
N GLN A 112 -11.45 -0.32 -10.72
CA GLN A 112 -10.18 -1.07 -10.83
C GLN A 112 -9.93 -1.53 -12.27
N ARG A 113 -10.92 -2.11 -12.94
CA ARG A 113 -10.78 -2.61 -14.31
C ARG A 113 -10.49 -1.50 -15.32
N LEU A 114 -11.23 -0.39 -15.26
CA LEU A 114 -10.99 0.77 -16.13
C LEU A 114 -9.55 1.30 -15.99
N LEU A 115 -9.04 1.39 -14.76
CA LEU A 115 -7.68 1.83 -14.51
C LEU A 115 -6.64 0.79 -14.98
N GLU A 116 -6.95 -0.49 -14.88
CA GLU A 116 -6.08 -1.57 -15.34
C GLU A 116 -5.92 -1.59 -16.87
N GLU A 117 -6.97 -1.26 -17.63
CA GLU A 117 -6.95 -1.12 -19.09
C GLU A 117 -5.93 -0.08 -19.55
N VAL A 118 -5.67 0.95 -18.74
CA VAL A 118 -4.66 1.99 -19.00
C VAL A 118 -3.38 1.80 -18.16
N ASN A 119 -3.12 0.59 -17.67
CA ASN A 119 -1.93 0.22 -16.89
C ASN A 119 -1.76 0.97 -15.55
N ILE A 120 -2.84 1.42 -14.94
CA ILE A 120 -2.86 1.94 -13.57
C ILE A 120 -3.37 0.85 -12.64
N THR A 121 -2.46 0.07 -12.06
CA THR A 121 -2.79 -1.03 -11.15
C THR A 121 -3.26 -0.51 -9.80
N THR A 122 -4.47 -0.91 -9.42
CA THR A 122 -5.10 -0.56 -8.14
C THR A 122 -5.79 -1.77 -7.51
N ASN A 123 -6.35 -1.61 -6.33
CA ASN A 123 -7.19 -2.65 -5.71
C ASN A 123 -8.56 -2.07 -5.34
N LYS A 124 -9.63 -2.76 -5.73
CA LYS A 124 -10.92 -2.52 -5.10
C LYS A 124 -10.82 -2.76 -3.60
N ASN A 125 -11.50 -1.98 -2.81
CA ASN A 125 -11.47 -2.07 -1.34
C ASN A 125 -12.81 -1.63 -0.75
N ALA A 126 -13.30 -2.39 0.23
CA ALA A 126 -14.45 -1.94 1.00
C ALA A 126 -14.12 -0.64 1.76
N ILE A 127 -15.10 0.22 1.91
CA ILE A 127 -15.02 1.44 2.72
C ILE A 127 -15.80 1.23 4.03
N PRO A 128 -15.57 2.04 5.07
CA PRO A 128 -16.37 1.99 6.28
C PRO A 128 -17.86 2.16 5.99
N GLY A 129 -18.69 1.24 6.50
CA GLY A 129 -20.13 1.24 6.24
C GLY A 129 -20.52 0.86 4.81
N ASP A 130 -19.66 0.19 4.07
CA ASP A 130 -19.89 -0.19 2.68
C ASP A 130 -21.19 -0.98 2.52
N LYS A 131 -22.03 -0.57 1.57
CA LYS A 131 -23.28 -1.24 1.23
C LYS A 131 -23.13 -2.25 0.11
N GLU A 132 -22.00 -2.20 -0.62
CA GLU A 132 -21.70 -3.15 -1.67
C GLU A 132 -21.13 -4.45 -1.11
N LYS A 133 -21.36 -5.56 -1.81
CA LYS A 133 -20.74 -6.84 -1.46
C LYS A 133 -19.20 -6.74 -1.61
N PRO A 134 -18.41 -7.45 -0.76
CA PRO A 134 -16.94 -7.40 -0.85
C PRO A 134 -16.36 -7.73 -2.23
N ALA A 135 -17.09 -8.51 -3.04
CA ALA A 135 -16.69 -8.83 -4.41
C ALA A 135 -16.67 -7.60 -5.34
N TYR A 136 -17.48 -6.59 -5.06
CA TYR A 136 -17.59 -5.36 -5.86
C TYR A 136 -16.92 -4.19 -5.17
N ALA A 137 -17.18 -4.03 -3.86
CA ALA A 137 -16.72 -2.93 -3.01
C ALA A 137 -17.09 -1.53 -3.54
N SER A 138 -16.98 -0.51 -2.72
CA SER A 138 -17.29 0.87 -3.09
C SER A 138 -16.06 1.76 -3.25
N GLY A 139 -14.89 1.27 -2.86
CA GLY A 139 -13.67 2.06 -2.86
C GLY A 139 -12.53 1.46 -3.67
N LEU A 140 -11.52 2.29 -3.86
CA LEU A 140 -10.20 1.93 -4.40
C LEU A 140 -9.12 2.24 -3.38
N ARG A 141 -8.16 1.32 -3.24
CA ARG A 141 -6.94 1.54 -2.47
C ARG A 141 -5.77 1.83 -3.40
N LEU A 142 -5.14 2.96 -3.17
CA LEU A 142 -3.95 3.43 -3.88
C LEU A 142 -2.77 3.46 -2.93
N GLY A 143 -1.56 3.27 -3.46
CA GLY A 143 -0.34 3.32 -2.66
C GLY A 143 0.85 3.86 -3.46
N THR A 144 1.77 4.51 -2.77
CA THR A 144 2.87 5.24 -3.41
C THR A 144 4.25 4.56 -3.39
N PRO A 145 4.54 3.51 -2.56
CA PRO A 145 5.90 2.97 -2.43
C PRO A 145 6.52 2.48 -3.72
N ALA A 146 5.79 1.68 -4.52
CA ALA A 146 6.32 1.06 -5.74
C ALA A 146 6.77 2.10 -6.78
N ARG A 147 6.02 3.17 -6.97
CA ARG A 147 6.36 4.24 -7.91
C ARG A 147 7.43 5.18 -7.32
N THR A 148 7.44 5.40 -6.01
CA THR A 148 8.53 6.13 -5.35
C THR A 148 9.86 5.40 -5.53
N THR A 149 9.89 4.06 -5.43
CA THR A 149 11.07 3.25 -5.73
C THR A 149 11.57 3.45 -7.18
N ARG A 150 10.66 3.76 -8.13
CA ARG A 150 10.98 4.06 -9.52
C ARG A 150 11.36 5.52 -9.79
N GLY A 151 11.49 6.33 -8.74
CA GLY A 151 11.92 7.72 -8.82
C GLY A 151 10.80 8.75 -8.96
N TYR A 152 9.52 8.36 -8.86
CA TYR A 152 8.40 9.30 -8.92
C TYR A 152 8.44 10.27 -7.73
N LYS A 153 8.13 11.54 -8.03
CA LYS A 153 8.05 12.66 -7.09
C LYS A 153 6.62 13.21 -7.04
N GLU A 154 6.42 14.27 -6.27
CA GLU A 154 5.12 14.88 -6.03
C GLU A 154 4.40 15.27 -7.32
N ASP A 155 5.10 15.88 -8.29
CA ASP A 155 4.52 16.31 -9.58
C ASP A 155 4.05 15.13 -10.42
N ASP A 156 4.74 13.99 -10.34
CA ASP A 156 4.33 12.77 -11.05
C ASP A 156 3.05 12.21 -10.44
N PHE A 157 2.95 12.21 -9.10
CA PHE A 157 1.75 11.76 -8.42
C PHE A 157 0.58 12.72 -8.58
N ASP A 158 0.85 14.00 -8.77
CA ASP A 158 -0.17 14.98 -9.14
C ASP A 158 -0.78 14.64 -10.50
N LYS A 159 0.04 14.37 -11.52
CA LYS A 159 -0.39 13.90 -12.83
C LYS A 159 -1.16 12.60 -12.77
N VAL A 160 -0.69 11.62 -11.97
CA VAL A 160 -1.39 10.34 -11.78
C VAL A 160 -2.79 10.57 -11.20
N GLY A 161 -2.94 11.44 -10.21
CA GLY A 161 -4.24 11.78 -9.64
C GLY A 161 -5.19 12.40 -10.66
N HIS A 162 -4.69 13.31 -11.50
CA HIS A 162 -5.45 13.90 -12.60
C HIS A 162 -5.88 12.85 -13.64
N LEU A 163 -4.98 11.96 -14.06
CA LEU A 163 -5.30 10.87 -15.00
C LEU A 163 -6.36 9.93 -14.43
N ILE A 164 -6.27 9.55 -13.17
CA ILE A 164 -7.30 8.76 -12.49
C ILE A 164 -8.65 9.49 -12.55
N GLY A 165 -8.65 10.80 -12.30
CA GLY A 165 -9.84 11.63 -12.41
C GLY A 165 -10.47 11.61 -13.79
N LEU A 166 -9.67 11.79 -14.83
CA LEU A 166 -10.14 11.77 -16.23
C LEU A 166 -10.78 10.43 -16.58
N ILE A 167 -10.16 9.32 -16.23
CA ILE A 167 -10.60 7.96 -16.56
C ILE A 167 -11.90 7.62 -15.83
N LEU A 168 -11.94 7.81 -14.53
CA LEU A 168 -13.08 7.37 -13.73
C LEU A 168 -14.33 8.25 -13.89
N LYS A 169 -14.18 9.50 -14.33
CA LYS A 169 -15.29 10.38 -14.65
C LYS A 169 -15.82 10.18 -16.09
N ASN A 170 -15.03 9.58 -16.96
CA ASN A 170 -15.39 9.34 -18.36
C ASN A 170 -15.26 7.84 -18.70
N PRO A 171 -16.00 6.95 -18.04
CA PRO A 171 -15.80 5.50 -18.13
C PRO A 171 -16.08 4.91 -19.52
N ASP A 172 -16.78 5.63 -20.37
CA ASP A 172 -17.13 5.22 -21.73
C ASP A 172 -16.08 5.68 -22.78
N SER A 173 -15.02 6.36 -22.32
CA SER A 173 -13.93 6.85 -23.18
C SER A 173 -12.66 6.00 -23.13
N VAL A 174 -12.70 4.87 -22.40
CA VAL A 174 -11.60 3.95 -22.18
C VAL A 174 -11.80 2.65 -22.92
#